data_da089324ef1088cbac5cef95eb3dcdea
#
_entry.id   da089324ef1088cbac5cef95eb3dcdea
#
_cell.length_a   1.000
_cell.length_b   1.000
_cell.length_c   1.000
_cell.angle_alpha   90.00
_cell.angle_beta   90.00
_cell.angle_gamma   90.00
#
_symmetry.space_group_name_H-M   'P 1'
#
loop_
_entity.id
_entity.type
_entity.pdbx_description
1 polymer ?
#
loop_
_entity_poly.entity_id
_entity_poly.type
_entity_poly.pdbx_seq_one_letter_code
_entity_poly.pdbx_strand_id
1 'polypeptide(L)'
;NVLEDEPDMLVDMMQQIDDPRIRLCLDIGHANAVTAKNLPVTQWIQRLAPYLAHFHLHNNDGSGDTHAAFDAGSMDMQEILQTIDRCCADDVTYTIEAREPLPCLAWLKAHQYL
;
A
#
# COMPACT_ATOMS: atom_id res chain seq x y z
N ASN A 1 -4.01 -3.73 -12.45
CA ASN A 1 -3.84 -4.76 -11.42
C ASN A 1 -3.98 -6.18 -11.93
N VAL A 2 -4.56 -6.40 -13.10
CA VAL A 2 -4.66 -7.73 -13.70
C VAL A 2 -3.32 -8.22 -14.25
N LEU A 3 -2.43 -7.30 -14.60
CA LEU A 3 -1.11 -7.60 -15.14
C LEU A 3 0.02 -7.49 -14.11
N GLU A 4 -0.27 -6.89 -12.95
CA GLU A 4 0.72 -6.54 -11.94
C GLU A 4 0.41 -7.29 -10.64
N ASP A 5 0.31 -8.60 -10.74
CA ASP A 5 -0.03 -9.46 -9.62
C ASP A 5 1.18 -9.93 -8.82
N GLU A 6 2.39 -9.55 -9.23
CA GLU A 6 3.64 -9.92 -8.57
C GLU A 6 4.59 -8.73 -8.47
N PRO A 7 5.18 -8.49 -7.27
CA PRO A 7 6.11 -7.37 -7.10
C PRO A 7 7.38 -7.50 -7.95
N ASP A 8 7.85 -8.72 -8.21
CA ASP A 8 9.09 -8.94 -8.95
C ASP A 8 9.00 -8.46 -10.40
N MET A 9 7.84 -8.56 -11.04
CA MET A 9 7.61 -8.01 -12.38
C MET A 9 7.76 -6.49 -12.39
N LEU A 10 7.27 -5.82 -11.37
CA LEU A 10 7.40 -4.37 -11.24
C LEU A 10 8.85 -3.96 -10.98
N VAL A 11 9.59 -4.72 -10.17
CA VAL A 11 11.02 -4.47 -9.95
C VAL A 11 11.79 -4.57 -11.26
N ASP A 12 11.56 -5.62 -12.04
CA ASP A 12 12.19 -5.79 -13.36
C ASP A 12 11.88 -4.61 -14.29
N MET A 13 10.63 -4.19 -14.34
CA MET A 13 10.20 -3.05 -15.14
C MET A 13 10.94 -1.76 -14.71
N MET A 14 11.00 -1.50 -13.41
CA MET A 14 11.65 -0.31 -12.89
C MET A 14 13.17 -0.31 -13.15
N GLN A 15 13.82 -1.46 -13.08
CA GLN A 15 15.23 -1.60 -13.42
C GLN A 15 15.49 -1.32 -14.90
N GLN A 16 14.59 -1.76 -15.78
CA GLN A 16 14.69 -1.49 -17.22
C GLN A 16 14.43 -0.02 -17.56
N ILE A 17 13.48 0.62 -16.89
CA ILE A 17 13.18 2.04 -17.07
C ILE A 17 14.38 2.90 -16.63
N ASP A 18 14.92 2.63 -15.45
CA ASP A 18 16.08 3.29 -14.87
C ASP A 18 16.04 4.84 -15.00
N ASP A 19 14.89 5.41 -14.64
CA ASP A 19 14.67 6.86 -14.66
C ASP A 19 14.09 7.31 -13.32
N PRO A 20 14.79 8.17 -12.56
CA PRO A 20 14.34 8.58 -11.21
C PRO A 20 13.05 9.40 -11.21
N ARG A 21 12.59 9.87 -12.37
CA ARG A 21 11.30 10.57 -12.50
C ARG A 21 10.12 9.61 -12.54
N ILE A 22 10.36 8.32 -12.81
CA ILE A 22 9.34 7.28 -12.82
C ILE A 22 9.39 6.56 -11.48
N ARG A 23 8.32 6.66 -10.72
CA ARG A 23 8.17 6.06 -9.40
C ARG A 23 6.87 5.26 -9.34
N LEU A 24 6.76 4.38 -8.37
CA LEU A 24 5.58 3.54 -8.18
C LEU A 24 4.62 4.16 -7.16
N CYS A 25 3.34 3.94 -7.42
CA CYS A 25 2.26 4.10 -6.45
C CYS A 25 1.74 2.70 -6.08
N LEU A 26 1.69 2.38 -4.80
CA LEU A 26 1.12 1.12 -4.32
C LEU A 26 -0.25 1.37 -3.70
N ASP A 27 -1.26 0.72 -4.26
CA ASP A 27 -2.58 0.62 -3.66
C ASP A 27 -2.61 -0.62 -2.76
N ILE A 28 -2.59 -0.40 -1.45
CA ILE A 28 -2.49 -1.51 -0.48
C ILE A 28 -3.77 -2.35 -0.44
N GLY A 29 -4.93 -1.75 -0.70
CA GLY A 29 -6.19 -2.48 -0.76
C GLY A 29 -6.24 -3.42 -1.96
N HIS A 30 -5.79 -2.95 -3.13
CA HIS A 30 -5.66 -3.80 -4.31
C HIS A 30 -4.68 -4.95 -4.06
N ALA A 31 -3.53 -4.68 -3.47
CA ALA A 31 -2.55 -5.72 -3.15
C ALA A 31 -3.14 -6.78 -2.21
N ASN A 32 -3.98 -6.39 -1.26
CA ASN A 32 -4.64 -7.33 -0.34
C ASN A 32 -5.75 -8.15 -0.99
N ALA A 33 -6.46 -7.59 -1.97
CA ALA A 33 -7.65 -8.20 -2.56
C ALA A 33 -7.38 -9.04 -3.81
N VAL A 34 -6.34 -8.71 -4.58
CA VAL A 34 -6.14 -9.26 -5.94
C VAL A 34 -4.80 -9.94 -6.16
N THR A 35 -4.06 -10.26 -5.11
CA THR A 35 -2.78 -10.95 -5.31
C THR A 35 -3.01 -12.43 -5.63
N ALA A 36 -2.54 -12.89 -6.77
CA ALA A 36 -2.65 -14.28 -7.18
C ALA A 36 -1.90 -15.25 -6.25
N LYS A 37 -0.94 -14.77 -5.48
CA LYS A 37 -0.06 -15.58 -4.61
C LYS A 37 -0.29 -15.35 -3.13
N ASN A 38 -1.31 -14.62 -2.75
CA ASN A 38 -1.60 -14.28 -1.34
C ASN A 38 -0.37 -13.74 -0.59
N LEU A 39 0.43 -12.91 -1.24
CA LEU A 39 1.55 -12.25 -0.61
C LEU A 39 1.05 -11.21 0.39
N PRO A 40 1.54 -11.19 1.63
CA PRO A 40 1.23 -10.13 2.56
C PRO A 40 1.60 -8.77 1.98
N VAL A 41 0.78 -7.75 2.23
CA VAL A 41 1.03 -6.40 1.73
C VAL A 41 2.37 -5.85 2.21
N THR A 42 2.80 -6.22 3.42
CA THR A 42 4.14 -5.86 3.92
C THR A 42 5.27 -6.35 3.03
N GLN A 43 5.12 -7.51 2.38
CA GLN A 43 6.12 -7.99 1.42
C GLN A 43 6.11 -7.21 0.11
N TRP A 44 4.94 -6.77 -0.36
CA TRP A 44 4.85 -5.83 -1.48
C TRP A 44 5.63 -4.55 -1.19
N ILE A 45 5.41 -3.98 -0.01
CA ILE A 45 6.11 -2.76 0.43
C ILE A 45 7.61 -2.98 0.47
N GLN A 46 8.07 -4.05 1.11
CA GLN A 46 9.50 -4.35 1.25
C GLN A 46 10.20 -4.51 -0.10
N ARG A 47 9.58 -5.23 -1.03
CA ARG A 47 10.16 -5.50 -2.36
C ARG A 47 10.18 -4.27 -3.26
N LEU A 48 9.15 -3.43 -3.18
CA LEU A 48 9.00 -2.24 -4.02
C LEU A 48 9.56 -0.97 -3.38
N ALA A 49 10.00 -1.03 -2.12
CA ALA A 49 10.39 0.14 -1.34
C ALA A 49 11.33 1.12 -2.07
N PRO A 50 12.38 0.68 -2.80
CA PRO A 50 13.28 1.61 -3.49
C PRO A 50 12.60 2.47 -4.56
N TYR A 51 11.43 2.04 -5.05
CA TYR A 51 10.72 2.68 -6.16
C TYR A 51 9.43 3.38 -5.74
N LEU A 52 8.99 3.18 -4.49
CA LEU A 52 7.72 3.71 -4.01
C LEU A 52 7.82 5.19 -3.67
N ALA A 53 6.85 5.97 -4.14
CA ALA A 53 6.71 7.39 -3.85
C ALA A 53 5.34 7.75 -3.26
N HIS A 54 4.31 6.93 -3.48
CA HIS A 54 2.95 7.23 -3.06
C HIS A 54 2.19 5.96 -2.73
N PHE A 55 1.23 6.08 -1.81
CA PHE A 55 0.36 4.98 -1.41
C PHE A 55 -1.10 5.41 -1.45
N HIS A 56 -1.96 4.51 -1.93
CA HIS A 56 -3.39 4.59 -1.69
C HIS A 56 -3.75 3.72 -0.49
N LEU A 57 -4.40 4.30 0.50
CA LEU A 57 -4.69 3.65 1.78
C LEU A 57 -6.18 3.39 1.93
N HIS A 58 -6.56 2.14 1.98
CA HIS A 58 -7.87 1.63 2.37
C HIS A 58 -7.75 0.17 2.76
N ASN A 59 -8.76 -0.38 3.42
CA ASN A 59 -8.74 -1.77 3.88
C ASN A 59 -9.80 -2.60 3.13
N ASN A 60 -9.75 -3.89 3.31
CA ASN A 60 -10.75 -4.87 2.89
C ASN A 60 -10.49 -6.19 3.60
N ASP A 61 -11.35 -7.19 3.39
CA ASP A 61 -11.22 -8.51 4.01
C ASP A 61 -10.47 -9.53 3.14
N GLY A 62 -9.90 -9.09 2.02
CA GLY A 62 -9.19 -9.93 1.07
C GLY A 62 -10.07 -10.55 -0.01
N SER A 63 -11.40 -10.51 0.13
CA SER A 63 -12.32 -11.11 -0.85
C SER A 63 -12.73 -10.17 -1.98
N GLY A 64 -12.51 -8.88 -1.82
CA GLY A 64 -12.84 -7.87 -2.82
C GLY A 64 -12.33 -6.50 -2.45
N ASP A 65 -12.31 -5.61 -3.43
CA ASP A 65 -11.83 -4.24 -3.30
C ASP A 65 -12.95 -3.34 -2.77
N THR A 66 -13.19 -3.40 -1.46
CA THR A 66 -14.35 -2.74 -0.82
C THR A 66 -14.08 -1.31 -0.36
N HIS A 67 -12.84 -0.84 -0.37
CA HIS A 67 -12.45 0.48 0.12
C HIS A 67 -12.94 0.74 1.55
N ALA A 68 -12.72 -0.23 2.44
CA ALA A 68 -13.14 -0.14 3.83
C ALA A 68 -12.26 0.81 4.65
N ALA A 69 -12.77 1.25 5.78
CA ALA A 69 -11.99 2.03 6.75
C ALA A 69 -10.81 1.21 7.31
N PHE A 70 -9.86 1.89 7.94
CA PHE A 70 -8.59 1.28 8.36
C PHE A 70 -8.76 0.14 9.37
N ASP A 71 -9.77 0.21 10.22
CA ASP A 71 -10.07 -0.80 11.24
C ASP A 71 -11.13 -1.81 10.82
N ALA A 72 -11.60 -1.75 9.57
CA ALA A 72 -12.73 -2.54 9.07
C ALA A 72 -12.31 -3.56 8.00
N GLY A 73 -11.15 -4.19 8.17
CA GLY A 73 -10.66 -5.18 7.21
C GLY A 73 -9.65 -6.15 7.82
N SER A 74 -9.02 -6.94 6.96
CA SER A 74 -8.07 -7.97 7.37
C SER A 74 -6.65 -7.47 7.56
N MET A 75 -6.31 -6.29 7.01
CA MET A 75 -4.97 -5.72 7.16
C MET A 75 -4.82 -5.00 8.50
N ASP A 76 -3.69 -5.23 9.16
CA ASP A 76 -3.26 -4.41 10.30
C ASP A 76 -2.60 -3.13 9.77
N MET A 77 -3.34 -2.03 9.79
CA MET A 77 -2.87 -0.75 9.25
C MET A 77 -1.68 -0.20 10.01
N GLN A 78 -1.56 -0.48 11.31
CA GLN A 78 -0.40 -0.05 12.08
C GLN A 78 0.87 -0.76 11.61
N GLU A 79 0.80 -2.08 11.38
CA GLU A 79 1.90 -2.85 10.80
C GLU A 79 2.27 -2.32 9.40
N ILE A 80 1.28 -2.03 8.57
CA ILE A 80 1.48 -1.46 7.24
C ILE A 80 2.27 -0.15 7.31
N LEU A 81 1.80 0.81 8.11
CA LEU A 81 2.44 2.12 8.22
C LEU A 81 3.84 2.03 8.85
N GLN A 82 4.03 1.17 9.83
CA GLN A 82 5.35 0.91 10.40
C GLN A 82 6.31 0.31 9.38
N THR A 83 5.83 -0.58 8.52
CA THR A 83 6.64 -1.15 7.44
C THR A 83 7.04 -0.09 6.43
N ILE A 84 6.13 0.80 6.05
CA ILE A 84 6.43 1.93 5.17
C ILE A 84 7.50 2.83 5.78
N ASP A 85 7.34 3.22 7.04
CA ASP A 85 8.29 4.09 7.73
C ASP A 85 9.69 3.47 7.81
N ARG A 86 9.77 2.15 7.98
CA ARG A 86 11.03 1.44 8.10
C ARG A 86 11.72 1.22 6.75
N CYS A 87 10.97 0.98 5.69
CA CYS A 87 11.50 0.50 4.41
C CYS A 87 11.54 1.56 3.30
N CYS A 88 10.66 2.54 3.33
CA CYS A 88 10.50 3.52 2.27
C CYS A 88 11.17 4.86 2.61
N ALA A 89 11.36 5.72 1.59
CA ALA A 89 11.87 7.06 1.78
C ALA A 89 10.93 7.92 2.63
N ASP A 90 11.47 8.91 3.34
CA ASP A 90 10.70 9.77 4.25
C ASP A 90 9.72 10.70 3.52
N ASP A 91 9.91 10.91 2.22
CA ASP A 91 9.10 11.81 1.40
C ASP A 91 7.91 11.14 0.70
N VAL A 92 7.62 9.87 1.00
CA VAL A 92 6.44 9.21 0.46
C VAL A 92 5.17 9.93 0.91
N THR A 93 4.17 9.94 0.03
CA THR A 93 2.90 10.60 0.27
C THR A 93 1.74 9.60 0.24
N TYR A 94 0.58 10.01 0.73
CA TYR A 94 -0.56 9.12 0.93
C TYR A 94 -1.86 9.75 0.42
N THR A 95 -2.73 8.93 -0.15
CA THR A 95 -4.13 9.25 -0.41
C THR A 95 -5.01 8.27 0.36
N ILE A 96 -5.96 8.79 1.14
CA ILE A 96 -6.97 7.94 1.79
C ILE A 96 -8.10 7.72 0.79
N GLU A 97 -8.29 6.46 0.38
CA GLU A 97 -9.33 6.07 -0.58
C GLU A 97 -10.47 5.26 0.05
N ALA A 98 -10.57 5.26 1.37
CA ALA A 98 -11.70 4.63 2.03
C ALA A 98 -13.01 5.37 1.70
N ARG A 99 -14.12 4.61 1.57
CA ARG A 99 -15.46 5.18 1.36
C ARG A 99 -15.86 6.13 2.48
N GLU A 100 -15.40 5.86 3.69
CA GLU A 100 -15.61 6.71 4.86
C GLU A 100 -14.26 7.21 5.37
N PRO A 101 -13.81 8.39 4.91
CA PRO A 101 -12.48 8.88 5.27
C PRO A 101 -12.37 9.41 6.71
N LEU A 102 -13.48 9.87 7.31
CA LEU A 102 -13.44 10.45 8.66
C LEU A 102 -13.04 9.42 9.73
N PRO A 103 -13.53 8.18 9.73
CA PRO A 103 -13.00 7.14 10.62
C PRO A 103 -11.51 6.87 10.44
N CYS A 104 -11.01 6.94 9.20
CA CYS A 104 -9.58 6.80 8.92
C CYS A 104 -8.77 7.95 9.52
N LEU A 105 -9.25 9.17 9.39
CA LEU A 105 -8.62 10.34 10.01
C LEU A 105 -8.58 10.23 11.53
N ALA A 106 -9.68 9.81 12.15
CA ALA A 106 -9.74 9.56 13.59
C ALA A 106 -8.75 8.46 14.03
N TRP A 107 -8.65 7.39 13.25
CA TRP A 107 -7.69 6.31 13.50
C TRP A 107 -6.24 6.82 13.45
N LEU A 108 -5.89 7.61 12.44
CA LEU A 108 -4.55 8.20 12.30
C LEU A 108 -4.19 9.09 13.49
N LYS A 109 -5.13 9.91 13.95
CA LYS A 109 -4.94 10.76 15.14
C LYS A 109 -4.77 9.92 16.41
N ALA A 110 -5.60 8.89 16.60
CA ALA A 110 -5.54 8.03 17.77
C ALA A 110 -4.21 7.26 17.85
N HIS A 111 -3.61 6.93 16.71
CA HIS A 111 -2.33 6.22 16.62
C HIS A 111 -1.12 7.16 16.45
N GLN A 112 -1.32 8.46 16.60
CA GLN A 112 -0.26 9.48 16.58
C GLN A 112 0.47 9.61 15.23
N TYR A 113 -0.20 9.33 14.12
CA TYR A 113 0.31 9.61 12.77
C TYR A 113 -0.02 11.03 12.31
N LEU A 114 -0.95 11.68 12.97
CA LEU A 114 -1.33 13.07 12.73
C LEU A 114 -1.41 13.87 14.02
#